data_dd5a20f49d80d9a1e218adc8d5bb59c9
#
_entry.id   dd5a20f49d80d9a1e218adc8d5bb59c9
#
_cell.length_a   1.000
_cell.length_b   1.000
_cell.length_c   1.000
_cell.angle_alpha   90.00
_cell.angle_beta   90.00
_cell.angle_gamma   90.00
#
_symmetry.space_group_name_H-M   'P 1'
#
loop_
_entity.id
_entity.type
_entity.pdbx_description
1 polymer ?
#
loop_
_entity_poly.entity_id
_entity_poly.type
_entity_poly.pdbx_seq_one_letter_code
_entity_poly.pdbx_strand_id
1 'polypeptide(L)'
;MYKILLNFYLMRMRFLILPIILLCAPSYAAQYRAALVADMDTGRVLYQENANELNYPASLTKIMTLYLTFDALEHGRLNLDDYLIVSQSAANAEPVKIGLPAGAKIRVEDAIKAVAVHSANDVARVLAENLKGGQEESFADLMTRVAREIGLTRTNFENSSGLPNDDHMSTARDIALLSMAVYKHFPQYWKYFGIKSWTYNGKTYTNGNRLLGSFNGCDGMKTGYTKKSKYSLVATAHRGDVHLLSVVLGAENKDIRANVAAQMLNKGFSMMGASPSSIVATPTVPSYAPSTPAPTPSATTFNAAYNAATSAAAPTYVPTTSTSNVSSGGAGVQFGAFSSRDAANSQVANVKNKLGVNAVVETAPNGMYRVRVNGVSESIAQNIKNAATTHGIDSYVFH
;
A
#
# COMPACT_ATOMS: atom_id res chain seq x y z
N MET A 1 55.14 60.06 -34.28
CA MET A 1 54.15 60.08 -33.20
C MET A 1 53.02 59.12 -33.39
N TYR A 2 53.04 58.21 -34.40
CA TYR A 2 51.95 57.27 -34.72
C TYR A 2 52.27 55.80 -34.37
N LYS A 3 53.54 55.51 -34.00
CA LYS A 3 53.94 54.11 -33.66
C LYS A 3 53.82 53.72 -32.16
N ILE A 4 53.56 54.66 -31.29
CA ILE A 4 53.51 54.44 -29.84
C ILE A 4 52.08 54.16 -29.38
N LEU A 5 51.06 54.58 -30.10
CA LEU A 5 49.64 54.35 -29.78
C LEU A 5 49.08 52.97 -30.21
N LEU A 6 49.77 52.30 -31.15
CA LEU A 6 49.30 51.00 -31.63
C LEU A 6 49.69 49.82 -30.71
N ASN A 7 50.75 50.00 -29.89
CA ASN A 7 51.21 49.01 -28.95
C ASN A 7 50.41 48.98 -27.63
N PHE A 8 49.71 50.08 -27.30
CA PHE A 8 48.84 50.08 -26.09
C PHE A 8 47.46 49.47 -26.28
N TYR A 9 46.99 49.32 -27.55
CA TYR A 9 45.65 48.73 -27.85
C TYR A 9 45.72 47.23 -28.00
N LEU A 10 46.90 46.65 -28.29
CA LEU A 10 47.04 45.17 -28.40
C LEU A 10 47.38 44.47 -27.09
N MET A 11 47.54 45.21 -25.99
CA MET A 11 47.91 44.64 -24.68
C MET A 11 46.72 44.48 -23.71
N ARG A 12 45.48 44.83 -24.13
CA ARG A 12 44.29 44.74 -23.24
C ARG A 12 43.25 43.75 -23.64
N MET A 13 43.46 42.84 -24.61
CA MET A 13 42.54 41.82 -25.00
C MET A 13 43.11 40.41 -24.83
N ARG A 14 43.72 40.15 -23.68
CA ARG A 14 43.87 38.79 -23.17
C ARG A 14 42.57 38.45 -22.51
N PHE A 15 41.58 37.99 -23.33
CA PHE A 15 40.45 37.25 -22.84
C PHE A 15 40.98 36.02 -22.11
N LEU A 16 40.85 36.04 -20.79
CA LEU A 16 40.97 34.89 -19.94
C LEU A 16 39.80 33.93 -20.36
N ILE A 17 40.07 33.09 -21.33
CA ILE A 17 39.20 31.91 -21.59
C ILE A 17 39.44 31.02 -20.38
N LEU A 18 38.67 31.26 -19.32
CA LEU A 18 38.54 30.31 -18.20
C LEU A 18 37.86 29.06 -18.82
N PRO A 19 38.54 27.91 -18.89
CA PRO A 19 37.87 26.73 -19.31
C PRO A 19 36.77 26.48 -18.26
N ILE A 20 35.49 26.62 -18.65
CA ILE A 20 34.37 26.07 -17.92
C ILE A 20 34.57 24.55 -17.97
N ILE A 21 35.32 24.03 -17.02
CA ILE A 21 35.31 22.60 -16.73
C ILE A 21 33.89 22.32 -16.23
N LEU A 22 33.06 21.94 -17.17
CA LEU A 22 31.78 21.30 -16.85
C LEU A 22 32.14 20.04 -16.06
N LEU A 23 32.18 20.16 -14.73
CA LEU A 23 32.21 19.01 -13.84
C LEU A 23 30.94 18.23 -14.13
N CYS A 24 31.01 17.35 -15.14
CA CYS A 24 30.11 16.19 -15.19
C CYS A 24 30.39 15.41 -13.90
N ALA A 25 29.69 15.77 -12.82
CA ALA A 25 29.55 14.87 -11.68
C ALA A 25 29.08 13.55 -12.27
N PRO A 26 29.79 12.42 -12.05
CA PRO A 26 29.32 11.15 -12.49
C PRO A 26 27.92 11.01 -11.87
N SER A 27 26.89 10.96 -12.72
CA SER A 27 25.56 10.54 -12.34
C SER A 27 25.73 9.10 -11.89
N TYR A 28 25.97 8.90 -10.60
CA TYR A 28 25.81 7.58 -10.01
C TYR A 28 24.36 7.21 -10.26
N ALA A 29 24.14 6.30 -11.22
CA ALA A 29 22.84 5.73 -11.42
C ALA A 29 22.32 5.27 -10.05
N ALA A 30 21.18 5.80 -9.64
CA ALA A 30 20.64 5.51 -8.32
C ALA A 30 20.53 3.99 -8.17
N GLN A 31 21.18 3.43 -7.14
CA GLN A 31 21.22 1.99 -6.91
C GLN A 31 19.84 1.42 -6.53
N TYR A 32 18.84 2.27 -6.37
CA TYR A 32 17.43 1.99 -6.08
C TYR A 32 16.55 3.09 -6.69
N ARG A 33 15.24 2.83 -6.80
CA ARG A 33 14.29 3.80 -7.39
C ARG A 33 13.71 4.76 -6.37
N ALA A 34 13.31 4.25 -5.21
CA ALA A 34 12.71 5.05 -4.16
C ALA A 34 13.07 4.52 -2.78
N ALA A 35 13.12 5.43 -1.81
CA ALA A 35 13.38 5.08 -0.43
C ALA A 35 12.68 6.01 0.56
N LEU A 36 12.39 5.49 1.76
CA LEU A 36 11.80 6.24 2.86
C LEU A 36 12.22 5.63 4.19
N VAL A 37 12.48 6.49 5.18
CA VAL A 37 12.62 6.10 6.60
C VAL A 37 11.62 6.89 7.41
N ALA A 38 10.91 6.22 8.29
CA ALA A 38 9.95 6.84 9.19
C ALA A 38 10.01 6.21 10.59
N ASP A 39 9.59 6.99 11.56
CA ASP A 39 9.30 6.56 12.90
C ASP A 39 7.92 5.85 12.90
N MET A 40 7.88 4.63 13.42
CA MET A 40 6.69 3.77 13.39
C MET A 40 5.56 4.26 14.32
N ASP A 41 5.94 4.90 15.43
CA ASP A 41 4.99 5.32 16.44
C ASP A 41 4.31 6.65 16.07
N THR A 42 5.09 7.60 15.58
CA THR A 42 4.62 8.94 15.23
C THR A 42 4.22 9.10 13.77
N GLY A 43 4.72 8.24 12.87
CA GLY A 43 4.58 8.39 11.43
C GLY A 43 5.48 9.47 10.82
N ARG A 44 6.38 10.09 11.63
CA ARG A 44 7.28 11.14 11.16
C ARG A 44 8.30 10.57 10.16
N VAL A 45 8.31 11.15 8.95
CA VAL A 45 9.30 10.82 7.92
C VAL A 45 10.61 11.49 8.26
N LEU A 46 11.68 10.70 8.43
CA LEU A 46 13.04 11.16 8.76
C LEU A 46 13.88 11.38 7.51
N TYR A 47 13.66 10.57 6.47
CA TYR A 47 14.31 10.68 5.17
C TYR A 47 13.42 10.11 4.08
N GLN A 48 13.47 10.70 2.89
CA GLN A 48 12.78 10.18 1.72
C GLN A 48 13.48 10.60 0.43
N GLU A 49 13.41 9.72 -0.57
CA GLU A 49 13.85 9.95 -1.94
C GLU A 49 12.87 9.28 -2.88
N ASN A 50 12.30 10.03 -3.82
CA ASN A 50 11.31 9.56 -4.80
C ASN A 50 10.12 8.82 -4.15
N ALA A 51 9.80 9.11 -2.87
CA ALA A 51 8.88 8.33 -2.06
C ALA A 51 7.45 8.29 -2.60
N ASN A 52 7.08 9.24 -3.45
CA ASN A 52 5.77 9.32 -4.09
C ASN A 52 5.75 8.76 -5.52
N GLU A 53 6.89 8.35 -6.08
CA GLU A 53 6.92 7.78 -7.42
C GLU A 53 6.28 6.39 -7.46
N LEU A 54 5.52 6.13 -8.54
CA LEU A 54 4.88 4.83 -8.76
C LEU A 54 5.93 3.77 -9.07
N ASN A 55 5.80 2.66 -8.36
CA ASN A 55 6.65 1.48 -8.50
C ASN A 55 5.79 0.22 -8.41
N TYR A 56 6.28 -0.86 -9.01
CA TYR A 56 5.70 -2.19 -8.81
C TYR A 56 6.03 -2.69 -7.40
N PRO A 57 5.04 -2.95 -6.52
CA PRO A 57 5.31 -3.38 -5.14
C PRO A 57 5.85 -4.81 -5.07
N ALA A 58 5.62 -5.63 -6.10
CA ALA A 58 5.92 -7.07 -6.05
C ALA A 58 5.34 -7.69 -4.77
N SER A 59 6.06 -8.63 -4.14
CA SER A 59 5.56 -9.30 -2.94
C SER A 59 5.43 -8.41 -1.69
N LEU A 60 5.70 -7.10 -1.75
CA LEU A 60 5.28 -6.19 -0.68
C LEU A 60 3.75 -6.08 -0.62
N THR A 61 3.04 -6.35 -1.72
CA THR A 61 1.58 -6.55 -1.79
C THR A 61 1.05 -7.45 -0.69
N LYS A 62 1.80 -8.51 -0.33
CA LYS A 62 1.40 -9.47 0.69
C LYS A 62 1.27 -8.88 2.10
N ILE A 63 1.80 -7.67 2.32
CA ILE A 63 1.54 -6.91 3.56
C ILE A 63 0.03 -6.58 3.63
N MET A 64 -0.60 -6.18 2.53
CA MET A 64 -2.06 -5.93 2.48
C MET A 64 -2.85 -7.23 2.59
N THR A 65 -2.39 -8.31 1.97
CA THR A 65 -3.04 -9.62 2.12
C THR A 65 -3.05 -10.08 3.58
N LEU A 66 -1.94 -9.91 4.29
CA LEU A 66 -1.84 -10.20 5.72
C LEU A 66 -2.65 -9.21 6.57
N TYR A 67 -2.67 -7.92 6.21
CA TYR A 67 -3.51 -6.92 6.87
C TYR A 67 -4.97 -7.35 6.88
N LEU A 68 -5.52 -7.74 5.73
CA LEU A 68 -6.92 -8.22 5.61
C LEU A 68 -7.14 -9.58 6.29
N THR A 69 -6.12 -10.43 6.34
CA THR A 69 -6.17 -11.68 7.10
C THR A 69 -6.24 -11.41 8.61
N PHE A 70 -5.43 -10.48 9.11
CA PHE A 70 -5.45 -10.06 10.51
C PHE A 70 -6.75 -9.36 10.88
N ASP A 71 -7.29 -8.53 9.99
CA ASP A 71 -8.61 -7.94 10.16
C ASP A 71 -9.71 -9.02 10.28
N ALA A 72 -9.62 -10.07 9.48
CA ALA A 72 -10.58 -11.18 9.57
C ALA A 72 -10.46 -11.95 10.89
N LEU A 73 -9.24 -12.11 11.44
CA LEU A 73 -9.00 -12.72 12.75
C LEU A 73 -9.57 -11.86 13.87
N GLU A 74 -9.32 -10.55 13.86
CA GLU A 74 -9.81 -9.61 14.88
C GLU A 74 -11.34 -9.56 14.96
N HIS A 75 -12.00 -9.70 13.80
CA HIS A 75 -13.47 -9.69 13.73
C HIS A 75 -14.10 -11.09 13.83
N GLY A 76 -13.34 -12.12 14.19
CA GLY A 76 -13.83 -13.47 14.36
C GLY A 76 -14.35 -14.15 13.08
N ARG A 77 -13.99 -13.62 11.92
CA ARG A 77 -14.30 -14.21 10.60
C ARG A 77 -13.36 -15.37 10.23
N LEU A 78 -12.21 -15.43 10.88
CA LEU A 78 -11.23 -16.51 10.87
C LEU A 78 -10.72 -16.75 12.28
N ASN A 79 -10.25 -18.00 12.52
CA ASN A 79 -9.45 -18.36 13.68
C ASN A 79 -8.09 -18.91 13.20
N LEU A 80 -7.04 -18.79 14.03
CA LEU A 80 -5.70 -19.28 13.67
C LEU A 80 -5.67 -20.79 13.41
N ASP A 81 -6.59 -21.54 14.02
CA ASP A 81 -6.70 -22.99 13.90
C ASP A 81 -7.66 -23.47 12.79
N ASP A 82 -8.37 -22.55 12.12
CA ASP A 82 -9.21 -22.87 10.97
C ASP A 82 -8.36 -23.40 9.81
N TYR A 83 -8.98 -24.22 8.96
CA TYR A 83 -8.38 -24.78 7.77
C TYR A 83 -8.95 -24.17 6.50
N LEU A 84 -8.06 -23.62 5.68
CA LEU A 84 -8.36 -23.06 4.36
C LEU A 84 -8.20 -24.13 3.29
N ILE A 85 -9.10 -24.14 2.32
CA ILE A 85 -9.06 -25.08 1.19
C ILE A 85 -8.26 -24.49 0.04
N VAL A 86 -7.34 -25.27 -0.51
CA VAL A 86 -6.52 -24.91 -1.66
C VAL A 86 -7.33 -25.17 -2.93
N SER A 87 -7.63 -24.11 -3.69
CA SER A 87 -8.28 -24.23 -5.00
C SER A 87 -7.30 -24.74 -6.08
N GLN A 88 -7.83 -25.15 -7.22
CA GLN A 88 -7.00 -25.46 -8.39
C GLN A 88 -6.23 -24.22 -8.88
N SER A 89 -6.84 -23.04 -8.80
CA SER A 89 -6.21 -21.77 -9.17
C SER A 89 -5.02 -21.46 -8.25
N ALA A 90 -5.20 -21.60 -6.93
CA ALA A 90 -4.13 -21.39 -5.96
C ALA A 90 -2.98 -22.41 -6.14
N ALA A 91 -3.27 -23.68 -6.36
CA ALA A 91 -2.25 -24.72 -6.61
C ALA A 91 -1.41 -24.43 -7.87
N ASN A 92 -2.01 -23.81 -8.89
CA ASN A 92 -1.38 -23.42 -10.13
C ASN A 92 -0.66 -22.05 -10.09
N ALA A 93 -0.69 -21.36 -8.95
CA ALA A 93 -0.04 -20.06 -8.82
C ALA A 93 1.44 -20.10 -9.24
N GLU A 94 1.89 -19.01 -9.86
CA GLU A 94 3.30 -18.84 -10.26
C GLU A 94 4.25 -18.87 -9.04
N PRO A 95 5.49 -19.33 -9.18
CA PRO A 95 6.48 -19.28 -8.10
C PRO A 95 6.74 -17.83 -7.62
N VAL A 96 7.04 -17.63 -6.33
CA VAL A 96 7.43 -18.54 -5.24
C VAL A 96 6.20 -19.19 -4.60
N LYS A 97 6.27 -20.47 -4.27
CA LYS A 97 5.16 -21.22 -3.65
C LYS A 97 5.65 -22.36 -2.74
N ILE A 98 4.82 -22.82 -1.80
CA ILE A 98 5.09 -24.01 -1.00
C ILE A 98 4.64 -25.30 -1.70
N GLY A 99 3.78 -25.19 -2.74
CA GLY A 99 3.40 -26.29 -3.62
C GLY A 99 2.29 -27.17 -3.07
N LEU A 100 1.25 -26.58 -2.49
CA LEU A 100 0.08 -27.33 -2.02
C LEU A 100 -0.76 -27.82 -3.22
N PRO A 101 -1.19 -29.09 -3.23
CA PRO A 101 -2.09 -29.60 -4.26
C PRO A 101 -3.52 -29.04 -4.06
N ALA A 102 -4.30 -28.98 -5.14
CA ALA A 102 -5.71 -28.63 -5.08
C ALA A 102 -6.47 -29.62 -4.17
N GLY A 103 -7.42 -29.11 -3.39
CA GLY A 103 -8.18 -29.86 -2.38
C GLY A 103 -7.43 -30.06 -1.05
N ALA A 104 -6.13 -29.77 -0.99
CA ALA A 104 -5.41 -29.78 0.29
C ALA A 104 -5.93 -28.70 1.24
N LYS A 105 -5.63 -28.87 2.52
CA LYS A 105 -5.98 -27.91 3.56
C LYS A 105 -4.72 -27.36 4.21
N ILE A 106 -4.71 -26.06 4.50
CA ILE A 106 -3.66 -25.41 5.28
C ILE A 106 -4.29 -24.65 6.45
N ARG A 107 -3.70 -24.79 7.64
CA ARG A 107 -4.14 -24.06 8.82
C ARG A 107 -3.85 -22.55 8.63
N VAL A 108 -4.73 -21.67 9.09
CA VAL A 108 -4.62 -20.21 8.92
C VAL A 108 -3.28 -19.70 9.46
N GLU A 109 -2.83 -20.16 10.64
CA GLU A 109 -1.55 -19.73 11.19
C GLU A 109 -0.38 -20.14 10.29
N ASP A 110 -0.41 -21.33 9.70
CA ASP A 110 0.63 -21.79 8.77
C ASP A 110 0.56 -21.02 7.43
N ALA A 111 -0.63 -20.64 6.99
CA ALA A 111 -0.82 -19.78 5.83
C ALA A 111 -0.19 -18.40 6.06
N ILE A 112 -0.40 -17.79 7.23
CA ILE A 112 0.24 -16.52 7.62
C ILE A 112 1.77 -16.67 7.58
N LYS A 113 2.33 -17.73 8.19
CA LYS A 113 3.78 -18.00 8.20
C LYS A 113 4.32 -18.23 6.77
N ALA A 114 3.61 -18.97 5.93
CA ALA A 114 4.00 -19.21 4.54
C ALA A 114 4.10 -17.89 3.75
N VAL A 115 3.16 -16.96 3.94
CA VAL A 115 3.13 -15.66 3.27
C VAL A 115 4.17 -14.70 3.85
N ALA A 116 4.32 -14.62 5.16
CA ALA A 116 5.26 -13.71 5.83
C ALA A 116 6.72 -14.12 5.61
N VAL A 117 7.05 -15.40 5.80
CA VAL A 117 8.42 -15.94 5.78
C VAL A 117 8.86 -16.28 4.36
N HIS A 118 8.11 -17.15 3.67
CA HIS A 118 8.50 -17.67 2.35
C HIS A 118 7.98 -16.81 1.19
N SER A 119 7.02 -15.91 1.47
CA SER A 119 6.39 -15.11 0.40
C SER A 119 5.57 -15.96 -0.59
N ALA A 120 4.96 -17.05 -0.14
CA ALA A 120 4.25 -18.02 -0.97
C ALA A 120 3.07 -17.42 -1.73
N ASN A 121 3.10 -17.47 -3.06
CA ASN A 121 2.06 -16.91 -3.95
C ASN A 121 0.79 -17.77 -3.90
N ASP A 122 0.96 -19.11 -3.93
CA ASP A 122 -0.14 -20.07 -3.80
C ASP A 122 -0.94 -19.83 -2.52
N VAL A 123 -0.26 -19.63 -1.39
CA VAL A 123 -0.92 -19.42 -0.10
C VAL A 123 -1.52 -18.02 0.02
N ALA A 124 -0.91 -16.98 -0.59
CA ALA A 124 -1.53 -15.66 -0.66
C ALA A 124 -2.88 -15.73 -1.40
N ARG A 125 -2.94 -16.49 -2.50
CA ARG A 125 -4.19 -16.75 -3.23
C ARG A 125 -5.18 -17.58 -2.41
N VAL A 126 -4.72 -18.61 -1.68
CA VAL A 126 -5.58 -19.37 -0.76
C VAL A 126 -6.26 -18.44 0.26
N LEU A 127 -5.49 -17.53 0.89
CA LEU A 127 -6.06 -16.54 1.81
C LEU A 127 -7.10 -15.65 1.12
N ALA A 128 -6.76 -15.12 -0.05
CA ALA A 128 -7.64 -14.25 -0.83
C ALA A 128 -8.97 -14.92 -1.18
N GLU A 129 -8.91 -16.11 -1.75
CA GLU A 129 -10.09 -16.86 -2.19
C GLU A 129 -10.98 -17.27 -1.02
N ASN A 130 -10.39 -17.75 0.09
CA ASN A 130 -11.18 -18.15 1.26
C ASN A 130 -11.82 -16.93 1.97
N LEU A 131 -11.18 -15.76 1.95
CA LEU A 131 -11.73 -14.53 2.53
C LEU A 131 -12.80 -13.87 1.64
N LYS A 132 -12.85 -14.16 0.33
CA LYS A 132 -13.77 -13.54 -0.63
C LYS A 132 -14.56 -14.53 -1.49
N GLY A 133 -14.82 -15.72 -0.96
CA GLY A 133 -15.74 -16.68 -1.60
C GLY A 133 -15.24 -17.23 -2.94
N GLY A 134 -13.91 -17.42 -3.08
CA GLY A 134 -13.31 -18.12 -4.21
C GLY A 134 -12.78 -17.24 -5.35
N GLN A 135 -12.85 -15.91 -5.24
CA GLN A 135 -12.43 -14.99 -6.31
C GLN A 135 -11.28 -14.07 -5.85
N GLU A 136 -10.09 -14.25 -6.43
CA GLU A 136 -8.93 -13.41 -6.12
C GLU A 136 -9.14 -11.95 -6.57
N GLU A 137 -9.80 -11.73 -7.70
CA GLU A 137 -10.11 -10.41 -8.25
C GLU A 137 -10.96 -9.59 -7.26
N SER A 138 -12.01 -10.18 -6.70
CA SER A 138 -12.84 -9.52 -5.67
C SER A 138 -12.06 -9.20 -4.39
N PHE A 139 -11.01 -10.00 -4.10
CA PHE A 139 -10.11 -9.69 -3.00
C PHE A 139 -9.17 -8.53 -3.34
N ALA A 140 -8.66 -8.44 -4.57
CA ALA A 140 -7.84 -7.33 -5.04
C ALA A 140 -8.61 -5.99 -5.01
N ASP A 141 -9.89 -6.01 -5.41
CA ASP A 141 -10.80 -4.86 -5.27
C ASP A 141 -10.94 -4.42 -3.81
N LEU A 142 -11.10 -5.40 -2.89
CA LEU A 142 -11.13 -5.12 -1.45
C LEU A 142 -9.81 -4.53 -0.97
N MET A 143 -8.66 -5.09 -1.38
CA MET A 143 -7.34 -4.57 -1.04
C MET A 143 -7.19 -3.10 -1.45
N THR A 144 -7.61 -2.76 -2.67
CA THR A 144 -7.53 -1.39 -3.20
C THR A 144 -8.48 -0.44 -2.47
N ARG A 145 -9.70 -0.88 -2.15
CA ARG A 145 -10.65 -0.08 -1.37
C ARG A 145 -10.12 0.20 0.03
N VAL A 146 -9.68 -0.84 0.76
CA VAL A 146 -9.11 -0.68 2.11
C VAL A 146 -7.82 0.15 2.07
N ALA A 147 -7.01 0.03 1.01
CA ALA A 147 -5.85 0.91 0.82
C ALA A 147 -6.26 2.39 0.82
N ARG A 148 -7.33 2.76 0.12
CA ARG A 148 -7.85 4.14 0.12
C ARG A 148 -8.33 4.58 1.50
N GLU A 149 -9.02 3.70 2.23
CA GLU A 149 -9.54 3.96 3.58
C GLU A 149 -8.41 4.23 4.58
N ILE A 150 -7.27 3.55 4.46
CA ILE A 150 -6.10 3.78 5.32
C ILE A 150 -5.09 4.79 4.75
N GLY A 151 -5.47 5.53 3.69
CA GLY A 151 -4.71 6.67 3.17
C GLY A 151 -3.66 6.35 2.10
N LEU A 152 -3.66 5.15 1.51
CA LEU A 152 -2.79 4.79 0.39
C LEU A 152 -3.38 5.33 -0.92
N THR A 153 -3.16 6.61 -1.20
CA THR A 153 -3.84 7.32 -2.29
C THR A 153 -3.32 6.96 -3.69
N ARG A 154 -2.14 6.36 -3.78
CA ARG A 154 -1.47 6.03 -5.05
C ARG A 154 -1.20 4.53 -5.23
N THR A 155 -1.94 3.69 -4.50
CA THR A 155 -1.80 2.23 -4.56
C THR A 155 -2.99 1.60 -5.26
N ASN A 156 -2.74 0.71 -6.20
CA ASN A 156 -3.74 -0.15 -6.83
C ASN A 156 -3.25 -1.60 -6.76
N PHE A 157 -4.10 -2.50 -6.27
CA PHE A 157 -3.82 -3.93 -6.19
C PHE A 157 -4.66 -4.69 -7.20
N GLU A 158 -4.02 -5.57 -7.97
CA GLU A 158 -4.65 -6.40 -9.01
C GLU A 158 -4.68 -7.89 -8.63
N ASN A 159 -3.91 -8.29 -7.61
CA ASN A 159 -3.88 -9.65 -7.09
C ASN A 159 -3.34 -9.66 -5.65
N SER A 160 -3.49 -10.80 -4.96
CA SER A 160 -3.08 -10.98 -3.57
C SER A 160 -1.58 -11.10 -3.33
N SER A 161 -0.79 -11.33 -4.37
CA SER A 161 0.59 -11.78 -4.26
C SER A 161 1.63 -10.77 -4.74
N GLY A 162 1.23 -9.81 -5.58
CA GLY A 162 2.13 -8.86 -6.26
C GLY A 162 2.80 -9.46 -7.50
N LEU A 163 2.20 -10.47 -8.10
CA LEU A 163 2.58 -10.95 -9.43
C LEU A 163 2.39 -9.84 -10.47
N PRO A 164 3.17 -9.86 -11.57
CA PRO A 164 3.17 -8.78 -12.55
C PRO A 164 1.79 -8.49 -13.15
N ASN A 165 1.38 -7.24 -13.06
CA ASN A 165 0.28 -6.61 -13.76
C ASN A 165 0.66 -5.13 -13.90
N ASP A 166 0.38 -4.49 -15.03
CA ASP A 166 0.85 -3.13 -15.31
C ASP A 166 0.15 -2.07 -14.43
N ASP A 167 -1.07 -2.34 -14.01
CA ASP A 167 -1.85 -1.47 -13.13
C ASP A 167 -1.60 -1.74 -11.63
N HIS A 168 -0.83 -2.79 -11.29
CA HIS A 168 -0.49 -3.15 -9.92
C HIS A 168 0.65 -2.27 -9.40
N MET A 169 0.32 -1.10 -8.90
CA MET A 169 1.26 -0.04 -8.55
C MET A 169 1.11 0.42 -7.11
N SER A 170 2.22 0.94 -6.56
CA SER A 170 2.26 1.58 -5.25
C SER A 170 3.43 2.57 -5.18
N THR A 171 3.62 3.20 -4.02
CA THR A 171 4.74 4.10 -3.73
C THR A 171 5.46 3.69 -2.45
N ALA A 172 6.70 4.17 -2.24
CA ALA A 172 7.40 3.91 -0.99
C ALA A 172 6.65 4.52 0.22
N ARG A 173 5.98 5.66 0.01
CA ARG A 173 5.14 6.29 1.04
C ARG A 173 3.93 5.43 1.39
N ASP A 174 3.19 4.95 0.40
CA ASP A 174 2.00 4.13 0.64
C ASP A 174 2.36 2.79 1.30
N ILE A 175 3.46 2.15 0.87
CA ILE A 175 3.97 0.94 1.52
C ILE A 175 4.39 1.21 2.98
N ALA A 176 4.98 2.36 3.28
CA ALA A 176 5.30 2.75 4.65
C ALA A 176 4.02 2.92 5.49
N LEU A 177 3.01 3.63 4.97
CA LEU A 177 1.70 3.80 5.63
C LEU A 177 1.03 2.46 5.89
N LEU A 178 1.01 1.54 4.91
CA LEU A 178 0.47 0.20 5.08
C LEU A 178 1.19 -0.57 6.19
N SER A 179 2.52 -0.51 6.22
CA SER A 179 3.32 -1.21 7.23
C SER A 179 3.06 -0.68 8.64
N MET A 180 2.94 0.65 8.79
CA MET A 180 2.56 1.29 10.04
C MET A 180 1.12 0.96 10.44
N ALA A 181 0.20 0.86 9.49
CA ALA A 181 -1.18 0.43 9.76
C ALA A 181 -1.24 -1.00 10.31
N VAL A 182 -0.46 -1.95 9.74
CA VAL A 182 -0.35 -3.31 10.30
C VAL A 182 0.15 -3.26 11.75
N TYR A 183 1.22 -2.51 12.02
CA TYR A 183 1.81 -2.39 13.35
C TYR A 183 0.83 -1.83 14.38
N LYS A 184 0.10 -0.77 14.01
CA LYS A 184 -0.84 -0.08 14.91
C LYS A 184 -2.13 -0.85 15.14
N HIS A 185 -2.69 -1.44 14.09
CA HIS A 185 -4.00 -2.09 14.17
C HIS A 185 -3.90 -3.53 14.66
N PHE A 186 -2.79 -4.22 14.40
CA PHE A 186 -2.63 -5.65 14.65
C PHE A 186 -1.30 -6.00 15.34
N PRO A 187 -0.94 -5.32 16.45
CA PRO A 187 0.36 -5.51 17.11
C PRO A 187 0.61 -6.96 17.57
N GLN A 188 -0.45 -7.71 17.94
CA GLN A 188 -0.36 -9.10 18.36
C GLN A 188 0.09 -10.06 17.25
N TYR A 189 -0.09 -9.70 15.98
CA TYR A 189 0.33 -10.47 14.81
C TYR A 189 1.68 -10.00 14.23
N TRP A 190 2.26 -8.91 14.76
CA TRP A 190 3.54 -8.39 14.30
C TRP A 190 4.66 -9.43 14.33
N LYS A 191 4.64 -10.31 15.31
CA LYS A 191 5.60 -11.41 15.51
C LYS A 191 5.84 -12.25 14.25
N TYR A 192 4.85 -12.40 13.36
CA TYR A 192 5.01 -13.22 12.15
C TYR A 192 6.02 -12.65 11.16
N PHE A 193 6.22 -11.35 11.13
CA PHE A 193 7.18 -10.69 10.24
C PHE A 193 8.64 -10.85 10.68
N GLY A 194 8.87 -11.08 11.97
CA GLY A 194 10.19 -11.32 12.57
C GLY A 194 10.67 -12.77 12.52
N ILE A 195 9.85 -13.70 12.02
CA ILE A 195 10.22 -15.12 11.94
C ILE A 195 11.35 -15.32 10.92
N LYS A 196 12.51 -15.82 11.38
CA LYS A 196 13.69 -16.06 10.53
C LYS A 196 13.54 -17.28 9.64
N SER A 197 12.94 -18.35 10.17
CA SER A 197 12.68 -19.60 9.46
C SER A 197 11.44 -20.29 10.00
N TRP A 198 10.78 -21.05 9.15
CA TRP A 198 9.58 -21.82 9.48
C TRP A 198 9.63 -23.18 8.79
N THR A 199 9.30 -24.23 9.50
CA THR A 199 9.26 -25.61 8.97
C THR A 199 7.81 -26.05 8.78
N TYR A 200 7.50 -26.53 7.58
CA TYR A 200 6.19 -27.03 7.22
C TYR A 200 6.33 -28.32 6.41
N ASN A 201 5.62 -29.37 6.80
CA ASN A 201 5.68 -30.70 6.16
C ASN A 201 7.14 -31.19 5.95
N GLY A 202 7.99 -31.04 6.96
CA GLY A 202 9.40 -31.48 6.94
C GLY A 202 10.35 -30.58 6.13
N LYS A 203 9.86 -29.53 5.47
CA LYS A 203 10.69 -28.59 4.73
C LYS A 203 10.82 -27.27 5.45
N THR A 204 12.07 -26.79 5.61
CA THR A 204 12.36 -25.49 6.24
C THR A 204 12.46 -24.39 5.19
N TYR A 205 11.73 -23.30 5.44
CA TYR A 205 11.72 -22.09 4.63
C TYR A 205 12.38 -20.95 5.39
N THR A 206 13.27 -20.20 4.74
CA THR A 206 14.01 -19.09 5.35
C THR A 206 13.45 -17.76 4.87
N ASN A 207 13.36 -16.78 5.77
CA ASN A 207 12.89 -15.43 5.44
C ASN A 207 13.87 -14.74 4.49
N GLY A 208 13.31 -14.07 3.48
CA GLY A 208 14.08 -13.32 2.49
C GLY A 208 14.69 -12.01 3.01
N ASN A 209 14.26 -11.54 4.20
CA ASN A 209 14.83 -10.36 4.84
C ASN A 209 16.13 -10.72 5.56
N ARG A 210 17.26 -10.39 4.93
CA ARG A 210 18.61 -10.69 5.47
C ARG A 210 18.98 -9.87 6.70
N LEU A 211 18.24 -8.82 7.03
CA LEU A 211 18.50 -8.03 8.23
C LEU A 211 18.00 -8.72 9.50
N LEU A 212 17.08 -9.67 9.38
CA LEU A 212 16.63 -10.49 10.52
C LEU A 212 17.79 -11.32 11.10
N GLY A 213 18.25 -10.91 12.29
CA GLY A 213 19.34 -11.54 12.99
C GLY A 213 20.74 -11.06 12.63
N SER A 214 20.90 -10.17 11.63
CA SER A 214 22.17 -9.52 11.29
C SER A 214 22.19 -8.02 11.58
N PHE A 215 21.02 -7.36 11.63
CA PHE A 215 20.90 -5.96 12.00
C PHE A 215 20.29 -5.86 13.39
N ASN A 216 20.98 -5.14 14.30
CA ASN A 216 20.55 -5.02 15.69
C ASN A 216 19.14 -4.40 15.80
N GLY A 217 18.25 -5.11 16.50
CA GLY A 217 16.87 -4.74 16.72
C GLY A 217 15.92 -5.01 15.53
N CYS A 218 16.39 -5.63 14.43
CA CYS A 218 15.51 -5.93 13.29
C CYS A 218 14.44 -6.95 13.67
N ASP A 219 13.16 -6.57 13.46
CA ASP A 219 11.97 -7.35 13.82
C ASP A 219 10.98 -7.56 12.65
N GLY A 220 11.32 -7.06 11.45
CA GLY A 220 10.48 -7.20 10.24
C GLY A 220 11.14 -6.63 9.00
N MET A 221 10.50 -6.56 7.86
CA MET A 221 9.12 -6.97 7.64
C MET A 221 9.00 -7.87 6.40
N LYS A 222 9.18 -7.32 5.19
CA LYS A 222 8.84 -8.04 3.95
C LYS A 222 9.76 -7.67 2.80
N THR A 223 10.09 -8.66 1.96
CA THR A 223 10.84 -8.50 0.71
C THR A 223 9.93 -8.62 -0.50
N GLY A 224 10.33 -7.97 -1.61
CA GLY A 224 9.69 -8.10 -2.92
C GLY A 224 10.71 -8.22 -4.04
N TYR A 225 10.35 -8.95 -5.09
CA TYR A 225 11.14 -9.03 -6.32
C TYR A 225 10.27 -9.47 -7.49
N THR A 226 10.39 -8.76 -8.60
CA THR A 226 10.06 -9.21 -9.97
C THR A 226 11.09 -8.61 -10.94
N LYS A 227 11.11 -9.05 -12.18
CA LYS A 227 11.99 -8.44 -13.20
C LYS A 227 11.70 -6.93 -13.36
N LYS A 228 10.41 -6.53 -13.34
CA LYS A 228 10.00 -5.12 -13.47
C LYS A 228 10.25 -4.31 -12.21
N SER A 229 9.94 -4.84 -11.03
CA SER A 229 10.11 -4.15 -9.74
C SER A 229 11.57 -4.05 -9.30
N LYS A 230 12.46 -4.94 -9.76
CA LYS A 230 13.76 -5.20 -9.13
C LYS A 230 13.58 -5.60 -7.66
N TYR A 231 14.58 -5.37 -6.79
CA TYR A 231 14.58 -5.84 -5.39
C TYR A 231 14.03 -4.76 -4.46
N SER A 232 13.05 -5.13 -3.65
CA SER A 232 12.41 -4.24 -2.69
C SER A 232 12.40 -4.84 -1.28
N LEU A 233 12.41 -3.98 -0.25
CA LEU A 233 12.40 -4.37 1.15
C LEU A 233 11.66 -3.32 1.98
N VAL A 234 10.80 -3.78 2.85
CA VAL A 234 10.43 -3.08 4.08
C VAL A 234 11.22 -3.73 5.21
N ALA A 235 12.03 -2.95 5.91
CA ALA A 235 12.73 -3.39 7.10
C ALA A 235 12.32 -2.53 8.29
N THR A 236 12.14 -3.16 9.47
CA THR A 236 11.83 -2.48 10.72
C THR A 236 12.82 -2.88 11.79
N ALA A 237 13.08 -1.98 12.72
CA ALA A 237 13.98 -2.25 13.82
C ALA A 237 13.70 -1.37 15.03
N HIS A 238 13.94 -1.92 16.24
CA HIS A 238 13.91 -1.20 17.51
C HIS A 238 15.30 -0.91 18.06
N ARG A 239 15.47 0.26 18.70
CA ARG A 239 16.60 0.58 19.58
C ARG A 239 16.07 1.40 20.76
N GLY A 240 16.01 0.82 21.94
CA GLY A 240 15.30 1.41 23.06
C GLY A 240 13.83 1.64 22.70
N ASP A 241 13.35 2.84 22.97
CA ASP A 241 11.95 3.25 22.68
C ASP A 241 11.75 3.73 21.24
N VAL A 242 12.77 3.71 20.39
CA VAL A 242 12.68 4.14 19.00
C VAL A 242 12.45 2.94 18.09
N HIS A 243 11.32 2.92 17.39
CA HIS A 243 10.98 1.92 16.38
C HIS A 243 10.93 2.55 14.99
N LEU A 244 11.80 2.14 14.09
CA LEU A 244 11.93 2.70 12.75
C LEU A 244 11.56 1.70 11.67
N LEU A 245 11.03 2.26 10.59
CA LEU A 245 10.73 1.60 9.33
C LEU A 245 11.65 2.17 8.24
N SER A 246 12.20 1.31 7.39
CA SER A 246 12.84 1.68 6.12
C SER A 246 12.16 0.95 4.98
N VAL A 247 11.74 1.71 3.94
CA VAL A 247 11.25 1.18 2.67
C VAL A 247 12.29 1.45 1.60
N VAL A 248 12.71 0.42 0.87
CA VAL A 248 13.59 0.52 -0.31
C VAL A 248 12.90 -0.18 -1.47
N LEU A 249 12.67 0.54 -2.57
CA LEU A 249 12.04 0.01 -3.79
C LEU A 249 13.03 0.05 -4.95
N GLY A 250 13.04 -1.02 -5.75
CA GLY A 250 13.71 -1.05 -7.02
C GLY A 250 15.24 -1.12 -6.96
N ALA A 251 15.82 -1.68 -5.91
CA ALA A 251 17.27 -1.88 -5.82
C ALA A 251 17.77 -2.89 -6.87
N GLU A 252 18.98 -2.68 -7.40
CA GLU A 252 19.54 -3.48 -8.48
C GLU A 252 19.77 -4.95 -8.10
N ASN A 253 20.10 -5.21 -6.82
CA ASN A 253 20.26 -6.55 -6.29
C ASN A 253 19.90 -6.65 -4.81
N LYS A 254 19.86 -7.88 -4.29
CA LYS A 254 19.47 -8.18 -2.90
C LYS A 254 20.46 -7.64 -1.85
N ASP A 255 21.72 -7.45 -2.22
CA ASP A 255 22.75 -6.96 -1.30
C ASP A 255 22.65 -5.43 -1.17
N ILE A 256 22.53 -4.73 -2.29
CA ILE A 256 22.25 -3.28 -2.33
C ILE A 256 20.98 -2.98 -1.53
N ARG A 257 19.89 -3.71 -1.78
CA ARG A 257 18.63 -3.56 -1.04
C ARG A 257 18.80 -3.64 0.46
N ALA A 258 19.50 -4.66 0.95
CA ALA A 258 19.72 -4.86 2.38
C ALA A 258 20.66 -3.79 2.98
N ASN A 259 21.74 -3.46 2.27
CA ASN A 259 22.71 -2.46 2.73
C ASN A 259 22.08 -1.05 2.79
N VAL A 260 21.31 -0.66 1.76
CA VAL A 260 20.63 0.64 1.75
C VAL A 260 19.62 0.73 2.90
N ALA A 261 18.81 -0.31 3.11
CA ALA A 261 17.85 -0.33 4.21
C ALA A 261 18.56 -0.21 5.59
N ALA A 262 19.66 -0.94 5.79
CA ALA A 262 20.44 -0.88 7.01
C ALA A 262 21.06 0.49 7.25
N GLN A 263 21.67 1.10 6.21
CA GLN A 263 22.24 2.45 6.29
C GLN A 263 21.18 3.50 6.63
N MET A 264 20.00 3.39 6.02
CA MET A 264 18.90 4.31 6.28
C MET A 264 18.34 4.17 7.69
N LEU A 265 18.18 2.94 8.20
CA LEU A 265 17.79 2.71 9.59
C LEU A 265 18.85 3.28 10.56
N ASN A 266 20.15 3.04 10.32
CA ASN A 266 21.20 3.60 11.15
C ASN A 266 21.18 5.14 11.15
N LYS A 267 21.01 5.77 9.98
CA LYS A 267 20.87 7.22 9.87
C LYS A 267 19.64 7.71 10.65
N GLY A 268 18.50 7.03 10.52
CA GLY A 268 17.27 7.35 11.26
C GLY A 268 17.48 7.26 12.77
N PHE A 269 18.09 6.19 13.25
CA PHE A 269 18.42 6.02 14.69
C PHE A 269 19.37 7.13 15.19
N SER A 270 20.38 7.51 14.41
CA SER A 270 21.25 8.63 14.76
C SER A 270 20.49 9.95 14.86
N MET A 271 19.56 10.21 13.93
CA MET A 271 18.71 11.43 13.96
C MET A 271 17.76 11.45 15.17
N MET A 272 17.40 10.29 15.71
CA MET A 272 16.56 10.13 16.89
C MET A 272 17.35 10.05 18.20
N GLY A 273 18.69 10.18 18.14
CA GLY A 273 19.56 10.05 19.32
C GLY A 273 19.71 8.61 19.85
N ALA A 274 19.21 7.62 19.11
CA ALA A 274 19.30 6.22 19.46
C ALA A 274 20.57 5.59 18.88
N SER A 275 21.74 5.90 19.48
CA SER A 275 23.04 5.30 19.08
C SER A 275 23.02 3.78 19.26
N PRO A 276 23.86 3.01 18.51
CA PRO A 276 24.01 1.59 18.79
C PRO A 276 24.56 1.44 20.19
N SER A 277 23.74 1.03 21.14
CA SER A 277 24.20 0.59 22.45
C SER A 277 25.18 -0.55 22.25
N SER A 278 26.42 -0.38 22.73
CA SER A 278 27.32 -1.46 23.01
C SER A 278 26.52 -2.55 23.75
N ILE A 279 26.46 -3.73 23.11
CA ILE A 279 26.07 -5.03 23.62
C ILE A 279 25.29 -4.96 24.95
N VAL A 280 24.00 -4.86 24.89
CA VAL A 280 23.11 -5.24 25.98
C VAL A 280 22.39 -6.52 25.55
N ALA A 281 22.43 -7.48 26.46
CA ALA A 281 21.90 -8.82 26.38
C ALA A 281 20.58 -8.90 25.56
N THR A 282 20.48 -10.02 24.86
CA THR A 282 19.25 -10.51 24.20
C THR A 282 18.00 -9.93 24.85
N PRO A 283 17.15 -9.17 24.14
CA PRO A 283 15.85 -8.86 24.67
C PRO A 283 15.15 -10.21 24.86
N THR A 284 14.98 -10.59 26.11
CA THR A 284 13.98 -11.59 26.48
C THR A 284 12.69 -11.07 25.85
N VAL A 285 12.20 -11.80 24.86
CA VAL A 285 10.81 -11.67 24.41
C VAL A 285 9.99 -11.58 25.68
N PRO A 286 9.19 -10.51 25.90
CA PRO A 286 8.29 -10.50 27.02
C PRO A 286 7.47 -11.78 26.91
N SER A 287 7.64 -12.68 27.88
CA SER A 287 6.75 -13.81 28.05
C SER A 287 5.40 -13.17 28.34
N TYR A 288 4.54 -13.13 27.33
CA TYR A 288 3.13 -12.83 27.52
C TYR A 288 2.55 -14.03 28.27
N ALA A 289 2.65 -13.95 29.60
CA ALA A 289 1.73 -14.66 30.45
C ALA A 289 0.33 -14.09 30.08
N PRO A 290 -0.70 -14.94 29.96
CA PRO A 290 -2.04 -14.45 29.70
C PRO A 290 -2.44 -13.57 30.89
N SER A 291 -2.24 -12.25 30.75
CA SER A 291 -2.88 -11.26 31.60
C SER A 291 -4.36 -11.35 31.28
N THR A 292 -5.18 -11.43 32.32
CA THR A 292 -6.63 -11.24 32.30
C THR A 292 -7.02 -10.27 31.20
N PRO A 293 -7.99 -10.63 30.33
CA PRO A 293 -8.36 -9.77 29.20
C PRO A 293 -8.70 -8.38 29.74
N ALA A 294 -7.96 -7.38 29.29
CA ALA A 294 -8.38 -6.00 29.40
C ALA A 294 -9.77 -5.90 28.76
N PRO A 295 -10.70 -5.10 29.33
CA PRO A 295 -12.02 -4.99 28.77
C PRO A 295 -11.91 -4.64 27.30
N THR A 296 -12.41 -5.53 26.45
CA THR A 296 -12.51 -5.35 25.01
C THR A 296 -13.24 -4.03 24.77
N PRO A 297 -12.66 -3.06 24.03
CA PRO A 297 -13.42 -1.88 23.63
C PRO A 297 -14.64 -2.38 22.84
N SER A 298 -15.82 -1.99 23.29
CA SER A 298 -17.07 -2.34 22.61
C SER A 298 -16.97 -1.97 21.14
N ALA A 299 -17.53 -2.78 20.26
CA ALA A 299 -17.58 -2.53 18.80
C ALA A 299 -18.06 -1.11 18.45
N THR A 300 -18.84 -0.50 19.33
CA THR A 300 -19.29 0.89 19.24
C THR A 300 -18.15 1.90 19.40
N THR A 301 -17.11 1.59 20.21
CA THR A 301 -15.98 2.49 20.43
C THR A 301 -14.97 2.39 19.27
N PHE A 302 -14.82 1.20 18.66
CA PHE A 302 -13.99 1.00 17.48
C PHE A 302 -14.59 1.70 16.25
N ASN A 303 -15.90 1.56 16.04
CA ASN A 303 -16.60 2.28 14.96
C ASN A 303 -16.56 3.81 15.17
N ALA A 304 -16.58 4.31 16.40
CA ALA A 304 -16.46 5.73 16.69
C ALA A 304 -15.03 6.26 16.46
N ALA A 305 -13.99 5.50 16.82
CA ALA A 305 -12.60 5.86 16.56
C ALA A 305 -12.25 5.73 15.07
N TYR A 306 -12.77 4.71 14.40
CA TYR A 306 -12.65 4.51 12.94
C TYR A 306 -13.35 5.64 12.18
N ASN A 307 -14.60 5.99 12.58
CA ASN A 307 -15.34 7.10 11.99
C ASN A 307 -14.73 8.48 12.33
N ALA A 308 -14.11 8.65 13.50
CA ALA A 308 -13.40 9.88 13.85
C ALA A 308 -12.07 10.04 13.08
N ALA A 309 -11.33 8.95 12.84
CA ALA A 309 -10.11 8.97 12.03
C ALA A 309 -10.42 9.18 10.55
N THR A 310 -11.55 8.67 10.04
CA THR A 310 -12.00 8.90 8.67
C THR A 310 -12.65 10.28 8.50
N SER A 311 -13.23 10.88 9.56
CA SER A 311 -13.79 12.23 9.49
C SER A 311 -12.74 13.34 9.59
N ALA A 312 -11.54 13.04 10.07
CA ALA A 312 -10.45 14.02 10.23
C ALA A 312 -9.49 14.10 9.03
N ALA A 313 -9.63 13.27 7.99
CA ALA A 313 -8.69 13.19 6.87
C ALA A 313 -9.32 13.05 5.48
N ALA A 314 -10.62 13.26 5.32
CA ALA A 314 -11.20 13.51 4.01
C ALA A 314 -11.20 15.02 3.79
N PRO A 315 -10.54 15.55 2.73
CA PRO A 315 -10.90 16.87 2.28
C PRO A 315 -12.37 16.78 1.87
N THR A 316 -13.23 17.37 2.67
CA THR A 316 -14.61 17.63 2.29
C THR A 316 -14.55 18.47 1.03
N TYR A 317 -14.83 17.86 -0.11
CA TYR A 317 -15.24 18.61 -1.29
C TYR A 317 -16.61 19.20 -0.95
N VAL A 318 -16.58 20.39 -0.38
CA VAL A 318 -17.75 21.26 -0.30
C VAL A 318 -17.90 21.83 -1.71
N PRO A 319 -18.96 21.52 -2.43
CA PRO A 319 -19.27 22.30 -3.61
C PRO A 319 -19.66 23.70 -3.11
N THR A 320 -18.72 24.64 -3.20
CA THR A 320 -19.06 26.04 -3.18
C THR A 320 -20.02 26.28 -4.33
N THR A 321 -21.25 26.65 -4.00
CA THR A 321 -22.17 27.28 -4.92
C THR A 321 -21.58 28.61 -5.35
N SER A 322 -20.75 28.57 -6.37
CA SER A 322 -20.45 29.72 -7.21
C SER A 322 -21.06 29.43 -8.58
N THR A 323 -22.17 30.13 -8.84
CA THR A 323 -22.68 30.36 -10.17
C THR A 323 -21.58 30.95 -11.03
N SER A 324 -20.91 30.13 -11.84
CA SER A 324 -20.14 30.59 -13.00
C SER A 324 -20.07 29.49 -14.04
N ASN A 325 -20.72 29.71 -15.14
CA ASN A 325 -20.54 29.18 -16.49
C ASN A 325 -19.93 27.79 -16.63
N VAL A 326 -20.81 26.81 -16.85
CA VAL A 326 -20.51 25.46 -17.33
C VAL A 326 -19.90 25.57 -18.72
N SER A 327 -18.62 25.23 -18.83
CA SER A 327 -18.05 24.76 -20.08
C SER A 327 -18.42 23.27 -20.22
N SER A 328 -19.17 22.99 -21.27
CA SER A 328 -19.70 21.70 -21.71
C SER A 328 -18.61 20.64 -21.87
N GLY A 329 -18.83 19.42 -21.32
CA GLY A 329 -18.12 18.22 -21.72
C GLY A 329 -17.64 17.30 -20.60
N GLY A 330 -18.51 16.93 -19.65
CA GLY A 330 -18.24 15.85 -18.69
C GLY A 330 -19.28 14.73 -18.86
N ALA A 331 -18.81 13.47 -18.82
CA ALA A 331 -19.71 12.32 -18.79
C ALA A 331 -20.49 12.25 -17.48
N GLY A 332 -21.59 11.49 -17.48
CA GLY A 332 -22.38 11.21 -16.29
C GLY A 332 -23.03 9.85 -16.36
N VAL A 333 -23.65 9.41 -15.26
CA VAL A 333 -24.40 8.15 -15.20
C VAL A 333 -25.82 8.43 -14.73
N GLN A 334 -26.82 7.94 -15.46
CA GLN A 334 -28.22 7.99 -15.07
C GLN A 334 -28.71 6.61 -14.60
N PHE A 335 -29.38 6.58 -13.44
CA PHE A 335 -29.88 5.37 -12.78
C PHE A 335 -31.41 5.23 -12.85
N GLY A 336 -32.03 5.88 -13.80
CA GLY A 336 -33.46 5.84 -14.05
C GLY A 336 -34.11 7.21 -14.15
N ALA A 337 -35.41 7.19 -14.57
CA ALA A 337 -36.30 8.34 -14.58
C ALA A 337 -37.65 7.90 -13.97
N PHE A 338 -38.18 8.69 -13.06
CA PHE A 338 -39.32 8.35 -12.20
C PHE A 338 -40.43 9.39 -12.35
N SER A 339 -41.68 8.96 -12.25
CA SER A 339 -42.84 9.85 -12.29
C SER A 339 -43.09 10.62 -10.98
N SER A 340 -42.50 10.15 -9.87
CA SER A 340 -42.58 10.82 -8.56
C SER A 340 -41.20 11.13 -7.99
N ARG A 341 -41.10 12.20 -7.22
CA ARG A 341 -39.86 12.61 -6.55
C ARG A 341 -39.44 11.64 -5.45
N ASP A 342 -40.44 11.03 -4.77
CA ASP A 342 -40.18 10.06 -3.71
C ASP A 342 -39.56 8.77 -4.26
N ALA A 343 -40.03 8.28 -5.42
CA ALA A 343 -39.43 7.14 -6.10
C ALA A 343 -37.97 7.46 -6.55
N ALA A 344 -37.71 8.65 -7.03
CA ALA A 344 -36.37 9.11 -7.39
C ALA A 344 -35.46 9.20 -6.14
N ASN A 345 -35.95 9.75 -5.02
CA ASN A 345 -35.21 9.81 -3.76
C ASN A 345 -34.91 8.40 -3.21
N SER A 346 -35.84 7.47 -3.34
CA SER A 346 -35.62 6.06 -2.97
C SER A 346 -34.52 5.42 -3.81
N GLN A 347 -34.45 5.74 -5.11
CA GLN A 347 -33.36 5.27 -5.97
C GLN A 347 -32.02 5.91 -5.63
N VAL A 348 -32.00 7.21 -5.26
CA VAL A 348 -30.77 7.86 -4.73
C VAL A 348 -30.24 7.11 -3.51
N ALA A 349 -31.11 6.77 -2.55
CA ALA A 349 -30.73 5.99 -1.37
C ALA A 349 -30.23 4.58 -1.74
N ASN A 350 -30.89 3.90 -2.70
CA ASN A 350 -30.48 2.59 -3.20
C ASN A 350 -29.09 2.64 -3.86
N VAL A 351 -28.84 3.63 -4.74
CA VAL A 351 -27.55 3.86 -5.39
C VAL A 351 -26.46 4.14 -4.34
N LYS A 352 -26.74 5.01 -3.37
CA LYS A 352 -25.80 5.31 -2.29
C LYS A 352 -25.47 4.07 -1.45
N ASN A 353 -26.48 3.29 -1.06
CA ASN A 353 -26.30 2.11 -0.21
C ASN A 353 -25.57 0.96 -0.92
N LYS A 354 -25.84 0.74 -2.21
CA LYS A 354 -25.28 -0.37 -2.97
C LYS A 354 -23.95 -0.05 -3.65
N LEU A 355 -23.77 1.21 -4.10
CA LEU A 355 -22.61 1.61 -4.90
C LEU A 355 -21.70 2.61 -4.18
N GLY A 356 -22.13 3.20 -3.04
CA GLY A 356 -21.39 4.26 -2.36
C GLY A 356 -21.35 5.59 -3.12
N VAL A 357 -22.15 5.74 -4.20
CA VAL A 357 -22.11 6.90 -5.11
C VAL A 357 -23.20 7.90 -4.74
N ASN A 358 -22.86 9.19 -4.68
CA ASN A 358 -23.83 10.26 -4.45
C ASN A 358 -24.46 10.68 -5.76
N ALA A 359 -25.70 10.23 -6.01
CA ALA A 359 -26.51 10.68 -7.12
C ALA A 359 -27.44 11.83 -6.69
N VAL A 360 -27.87 12.65 -7.64
CA VAL A 360 -28.81 13.77 -7.46
C VAL A 360 -30.08 13.54 -8.25
N VAL A 361 -31.18 14.12 -7.78
CA VAL A 361 -32.46 14.12 -8.53
C VAL A 361 -32.56 15.40 -9.35
N GLU A 362 -32.70 15.25 -10.66
CA GLU A 362 -32.94 16.35 -11.61
C GLU A 362 -34.33 16.25 -12.18
N THR A 363 -35.02 17.40 -12.33
CA THR A 363 -36.30 17.44 -13.01
C THR A 363 -36.07 17.62 -14.52
N ALA A 364 -36.50 16.65 -15.28
CA ALA A 364 -36.41 16.70 -16.74
C ALA A 364 -37.52 17.60 -17.34
N PRO A 365 -37.36 18.14 -18.57
CA PRO A 365 -38.36 19.00 -19.23
C PRO A 365 -39.75 18.37 -19.38
N ASN A 366 -39.84 17.04 -19.42
CA ASN A 366 -41.09 16.27 -19.48
C ASN A 366 -41.73 15.99 -18.12
N GLY A 367 -41.24 16.62 -17.03
CA GLY A 367 -41.76 16.47 -15.68
C GLY A 367 -41.27 15.20 -14.92
N MET A 368 -40.45 14.35 -15.55
CA MET A 368 -39.88 13.18 -14.91
C MET A 368 -38.71 13.57 -14.00
N TYR A 369 -38.48 12.78 -12.93
CA TYR A 369 -37.37 12.93 -12.02
C TYR A 369 -36.23 11.94 -12.39
N ARG A 370 -35.09 12.44 -12.84
CA ARG A 370 -33.92 11.66 -13.23
C ARG A 370 -32.93 11.55 -12.06
N VAL A 371 -32.43 10.35 -11.82
CA VAL A 371 -31.38 10.13 -10.82
C VAL A 371 -30.04 10.05 -11.53
N ARG A 372 -29.12 10.99 -11.25
CA ARG A 372 -27.88 11.18 -12.01
C ARG A 372 -26.66 11.44 -11.13
N VAL A 373 -25.51 11.02 -11.66
CA VAL A 373 -24.18 11.50 -11.27
C VAL A 373 -23.61 12.24 -12.48
N ASN A 374 -23.23 13.50 -12.30
CA ASN A 374 -22.77 14.37 -13.38
C ASN A 374 -21.29 14.76 -13.19
N GLY A 375 -20.66 15.20 -14.30
CA GLY A 375 -19.34 15.84 -14.24
C GLY A 375 -18.20 14.90 -13.86
N VAL A 376 -18.31 13.62 -14.19
CA VAL A 376 -17.24 12.63 -14.00
C VAL A 376 -16.52 12.36 -15.32
N SER A 377 -15.30 11.82 -15.25
CA SER A 377 -14.60 11.37 -16.48
C SER A 377 -15.31 10.15 -17.08
N GLU A 378 -15.14 9.93 -18.38
CA GLU A 378 -15.71 8.79 -19.10
C GLU A 378 -15.37 7.46 -18.42
N SER A 379 -14.11 7.28 -18.01
CA SER A 379 -13.67 6.07 -17.31
C SER A 379 -14.38 5.87 -15.97
N ILE A 380 -14.61 6.95 -15.21
CA ILE A 380 -15.37 6.91 -13.95
C ILE A 380 -16.83 6.58 -14.22
N ALA A 381 -17.45 7.19 -15.22
CA ALA A 381 -18.84 6.91 -15.61
C ALA A 381 -19.03 5.44 -15.99
N GLN A 382 -18.08 4.87 -16.77
CA GLN A 382 -18.14 3.47 -17.17
C GLN A 382 -17.94 2.51 -15.96
N ASN A 383 -17.06 2.84 -15.02
CA ASN A 383 -16.88 2.06 -13.80
C ASN A 383 -18.14 2.07 -12.92
N ILE A 384 -18.77 3.23 -12.74
CA ILE A 384 -20.05 3.35 -12.02
C ILE A 384 -21.14 2.52 -12.68
N LYS A 385 -21.25 2.57 -14.01
CA LYS A 385 -22.20 1.75 -14.77
C LYS A 385 -21.98 0.26 -14.58
N ASN A 386 -20.73 -0.20 -14.66
CA ASN A 386 -20.39 -1.61 -14.47
C ASN A 386 -20.74 -2.08 -13.04
N ALA A 387 -20.42 -1.26 -12.02
CA ALA A 387 -20.81 -1.53 -10.65
C ALA A 387 -22.34 -1.58 -10.48
N ALA A 388 -23.08 -0.68 -11.11
CA ALA A 388 -24.55 -0.68 -11.12
C ALA A 388 -25.12 -1.98 -11.70
N THR A 389 -24.60 -2.42 -12.83
CA THR A 389 -24.99 -3.69 -13.48
C THR A 389 -24.76 -4.88 -12.54
N THR A 390 -23.61 -4.95 -11.87
CA THR A 390 -23.27 -6.01 -10.91
C THR A 390 -24.26 -6.07 -9.72
N HIS A 391 -24.82 -4.91 -9.33
CA HIS A 391 -25.79 -4.81 -8.23
C HIS A 391 -27.27 -4.82 -8.69
N GLY A 392 -27.52 -5.16 -9.96
CA GLY A 392 -28.87 -5.18 -10.54
C GLY A 392 -29.55 -3.80 -10.58
N ILE A 393 -28.76 -2.74 -10.78
CA ILE A 393 -29.27 -1.37 -10.94
C ILE A 393 -29.10 -0.98 -12.40
N ASP A 394 -30.22 -0.73 -13.08
CA ASP A 394 -30.21 -0.23 -14.46
C ASP A 394 -29.58 1.16 -14.53
N SER A 395 -28.64 1.33 -15.45
CA SER A 395 -27.94 2.60 -15.62
C SER A 395 -27.36 2.75 -17.02
N TYR A 396 -27.14 3.99 -17.46
CA TYR A 396 -26.42 4.30 -18.69
C TYR A 396 -25.54 5.53 -18.54
N VAL A 397 -24.44 5.55 -19.29
CA VAL A 397 -23.55 6.70 -19.38
C VAL A 397 -24.14 7.71 -20.38
N PHE A 398 -24.07 9.00 -20.07
CA PHE A 398 -24.44 10.10 -20.97
C PHE A 398 -23.31 11.15 -20.99
N HIS A 399 -23.29 11.94 -22.06
CA HIS A 399 -22.33 12.99 -22.33
C HIS A 399 -22.98 14.35 -22.43
#